data_11fc798a5cd7077478de22b13bbe68d1
#
_entry.id   11fc798a5cd7077478de22b13bbe68d1
#
_cell.length_a   1.000
_cell.length_b   1.000
_cell.length_c   1.000
_cell.angle_alpha   90.00
_cell.angle_beta   90.00
_cell.angle_gamma   90.00
#
_symmetry.space_group_name_H-M   'P 1'
#
loop_
_entity.id
_entity.type
_entity.pdbx_description
1 polymer ?
#
loop_
_entity_poly.entity_id
_entity_poly.type
_entity_poly.pdbx_seq_one_letter_code
_entity_poly.pdbx_strand_id
1 'polypeptide(L)'
;MTQIHVLDDTTINKIAAGEVVERPASVVKELVENAMDAGATAIEIEIMGGGVSFIRVTDNGHGMTREDARTAILRHATSKISSVSDLQTVATLGFRGEALPTIASVSRFSLLTRRGTDDLGTRVDILGGKSPEIEDAGCEIGTTVRVEELFFNTPARKKFLKTNTTEAGKISDYVIRLALSRPDIAFRFINNNRLTIMTTGDDSLRRAIESIYGGDTAGALIPLDFHDEEAEIRITGYISKPSVIRSSRAWQTYIVNGRTIQNRAIAKAIDNVYRALVPKMGFPLAVLRIEVPQRTIDVNVHPQKTEMKFEDEGRIFKAVYKSVLDAIRGAAGETAAIAASVEKPKFHCEAVPLSVGTPASGAPYTAHTSAPANTPANNYALPPVRPQTVHEAVQWRGQRIDLRAAQDRMGIERSAERETFAAAQTAALSAESVEIEGNLLPIGQVDLTYIIAQSAQSLYIVDQHAAHERILFDRFSAQADGIPSQQMLVHAILSFDAREAQYIDENAELFDRLGFHLEPAGEREYRLTEAPADIPLDEAEDTIREVLVSLGDLHAATPANLRQAGIATMACRAAIKAGEELNVRQMEILLDELRHTPFPFTCPHGRPTILRFDTHDLAKMFKRTGFGL
;
A
#
# COMPACT_ATOMS: atom_id res chain seq x y z
N MET A 1 0.24 18.01 -50.73
CA MET A 1 -0.70 18.65 -49.78
C MET A 1 -1.71 17.58 -49.36
N THR A 2 -1.81 17.24 -48.08
CA THR A 2 -2.81 16.35 -47.57
C THR A 2 -4.16 17.06 -47.59
N GLN A 3 -5.12 16.53 -48.36
CA GLN A 3 -6.50 17.05 -48.38
C GLN A 3 -7.19 16.79 -47.05
N ILE A 4 -7.90 17.76 -46.53
CA ILE A 4 -8.78 17.63 -45.36
C ILE A 4 -10.06 16.95 -45.82
N HIS A 5 -10.45 15.84 -45.18
CA HIS A 5 -11.73 15.15 -45.43
C HIS A 5 -12.58 15.09 -44.17
N VAL A 6 -13.89 15.03 -44.34
CA VAL A 6 -14.83 14.71 -43.28
C VAL A 6 -14.76 13.20 -43.06
N LEU A 7 -14.51 12.77 -41.82
CA LEU A 7 -14.48 11.36 -41.45
C LEU A 7 -15.89 10.77 -41.45
N ASP A 8 -15.98 9.48 -41.72
CA ASP A 8 -17.24 8.75 -41.59
C ASP A 8 -17.66 8.61 -40.11
N ASP A 9 -18.95 8.46 -39.85
CA ASP A 9 -19.51 8.37 -38.49
C ASP A 9 -18.90 7.19 -37.70
N THR A 10 -18.53 6.08 -38.34
CA THR A 10 -17.91 4.93 -37.67
C THR A 10 -16.50 5.25 -37.20
N THR A 11 -15.74 6.00 -37.98
CA THR A 11 -14.40 6.47 -37.61
C THR A 11 -14.47 7.54 -36.54
N ILE A 12 -15.40 8.50 -36.68
CA ILE A 12 -15.67 9.52 -35.64
C ILE A 12 -16.04 8.84 -34.31
N ASN A 13 -16.90 7.82 -34.36
CA ASN A 13 -17.31 7.05 -33.21
C ASN A 13 -16.14 6.34 -32.52
N LYS A 14 -15.23 5.76 -33.28
CA LYS A 14 -14.02 5.09 -32.76
C LYS A 14 -13.02 6.09 -32.16
N ILE A 15 -12.89 7.29 -32.70
CA ILE A 15 -12.01 8.33 -32.15
C ILE A 15 -12.60 8.87 -30.84
N ALA A 16 -13.85 9.28 -30.83
CA ALA A 16 -14.53 9.78 -29.63
C ALA A 16 -14.65 8.72 -28.52
N ALA A 17 -14.82 7.43 -28.89
CA ALA A 17 -14.72 6.34 -27.94
C ALA A 17 -13.36 6.33 -27.20
N GLY A 18 -12.30 6.97 -27.74
CA GLY A 18 -11.00 7.09 -27.12
C GLY A 18 -10.94 8.08 -25.99
N GLU A 19 -11.78 9.06 -26.02
CA GLU A 19 -11.80 10.10 -24.99
C GLU A 19 -12.69 9.73 -23.80
N VAL A 20 -13.71 8.88 -24.03
CA VAL A 20 -14.69 8.48 -23.01
C VAL A 20 -14.37 7.11 -22.40
N VAL A 21 -13.98 6.12 -23.22
CA VAL A 21 -13.71 4.74 -22.79
C VAL A 21 -12.27 4.37 -23.10
N GLU A 22 -11.37 4.62 -22.16
CA GLU A 22 -9.96 4.27 -22.28
C GLU A 22 -9.65 2.82 -21.86
N ARG A 23 -10.40 2.30 -20.88
CA ARG A 23 -10.16 1.01 -20.24
C ARG A 23 -11.43 0.39 -19.64
N PRO A 24 -11.41 -0.91 -19.23
CA PRO A 24 -12.55 -1.57 -18.59
C PRO A 24 -13.10 -0.83 -17.36
N ALA A 25 -12.22 -0.29 -16.51
CA ALA A 25 -12.64 0.47 -15.33
C ALA A 25 -13.47 1.72 -15.69
N SER A 26 -13.22 2.36 -16.85
CA SER A 26 -14.04 3.49 -17.31
C SER A 26 -15.45 3.04 -17.70
N VAL A 27 -15.59 1.83 -18.31
CA VAL A 27 -16.91 1.25 -18.63
C VAL A 27 -17.70 0.99 -17.35
N VAL A 28 -17.09 0.29 -16.38
CA VAL A 28 -17.74 -0.01 -15.09
C VAL A 28 -18.15 1.30 -14.40
N LYS A 29 -17.27 2.30 -14.39
CA LYS A 29 -17.55 3.61 -13.83
C LYS A 29 -18.82 4.22 -14.41
N GLU A 30 -18.90 4.37 -15.72
CA GLU A 30 -20.05 5.01 -16.38
C GLU A 30 -21.35 4.22 -16.16
N LEU A 31 -21.29 2.87 -16.18
CA LEU A 31 -22.47 2.03 -15.96
C LEU A 31 -22.98 2.13 -14.51
N VAL A 32 -22.09 2.09 -13.53
CA VAL A 32 -22.45 2.18 -12.11
C VAL A 32 -22.96 3.59 -11.78
N GLU A 33 -22.33 4.66 -12.29
CA GLU A 33 -22.83 6.02 -12.11
C GLU A 33 -24.23 6.19 -12.73
N ASN A 34 -24.51 5.55 -13.87
CA ASN A 34 -25.87 5.56 -14.44
C ASN A 34 -26.87 4.79 -13.57
N ALA A 35 -26.50 3.66 -12.99
CA ALA A 35 -27.34 2.93 -12.04
C ALA A 35 -27.65 3.75 -10.78
N MET A 36 -26.65 4.47 -10.23
CA MET A 36 -26.84 5.37 -9.09
C MET A 36 -27.77 6.54 -9.45
N ASP A 37 -27.60 7.16 -10.61
CA ASP A 37 -28.46 8.24 -11.11
C ASP A 37 -29.90 7.74 -11.39
N ALA A 38 -30.08 6.42 -11.67
CA ALA A 38 -31.40 5.79 -11.79
C ALA A 38 -32.05 5.44 -10.43
N GLY A 39 -31.44 5.86 -9.31
CA GLY A 39 -31.97 5.65 -7.97
C GLY A 39 -31.86 4.19 -7.49
N ALA A 40 -30.88 3.44 -8.00
CA ALA A 40 -30.65 2.09 -7.55
C ALA A 40 -30.22 2.02 -6.08
N THR A 41 -30.77 1.06 -5.35
CA THR A 41 -30.39 0.71 -3.97
C THR A 41 -29.55 -0.57 -3.91
N ALA A 42 -29.46 -1.31 -5.00
CA ALA A 42 -28.61 -2.50 -5.14
C ALA A 42 -27.99 -2.53 -6.54
N ILE A 43 -26.69 -2.75 -6.60
CA ILE A 43 -25.92 -2.81 -7.85
C ILE A 43 -25.01 -4.04 -7.81
N GLU A 44 -25.21 -4.94 -8.79
CA GLU A 44 -24.34 -6.08 -9.02
C GLU A 44 -23.42 -5.82 -10.20
N ILE A 45 -22.12 -6.07 -10.00
CA ILE A 45 -21.08 -5.90 -11.00
C ILE A 45 -20.36 -7.24 -11.17
N GLU A 46 -20.30 -7.75 -12.37
CA GLU A 46 -19.57 -8.99 -12.70
C GLU A 46 -18.59 -8.72 -13.83
N ILE A 47 -17.36 -9.22 -13.68
CA ILE A 47 -16.32 -9.11 -14.69
C ILE A 47 -15.60 -10.44 -14.92
N MET A 48 -15.09 -10.64 -16.14
CA MET A 48 -14.17 -11.73 -16.48
C MET A 48 -13.02 -11.21 -17.34
N GLY A 49 -11.83 -11.81 -17.18
CA GLY A 49 -10.65 -11.42 -17.94
C GLY A 49 -10.27 -9.94 -17.76
N GLY A 50 -10.34 -9.41 -16.52
CA GLY A 50 -10.05 -8.02 -16.23
C GLY A 50 -11.09 -7.03 -16.80
N GLY A 51 -12.30 -7.49 -17.13
CA GLY A 51 -13.33 -6.69 -17.78
C GLY A 51 -13.16 -6.53 -19.29
N VAL A 52 -12.18 -7.20 -19.89
CA VAL A 52 -11.96 -7.19 -21.34
C VAL A 52 -12.87 -8.21 -22.03
N SER A 53 -13.00 -9.40 -21.44
CA SER A 53 -13.84 -10.47 -21.98
C SER A 53 -15.32 -10.25 -21.69
N PHE A 54 -15.62 -9.78 -20.47
CA PHE A 54 -16.99 -9.62 -20.00
C PHE A 54 -17.10 -8.59 -18.88
N ILE A 55 -18.13 -7.75 -18.96
CA ILE A 55 -18.62 -6.87 -17.90
C ILE A 55 -20.13 -6.96 -17.89
N ARG A 56 -20.73 -7.15 -16.72
CA ARG A 56 -22.17 -7.03 -16.50
C ARG A 56 -22.42 -6.12 -15.30
N VAL A 57 -23.29 -5.12 -15.47
CA VAL A 57 -23.78 -4.29 -14.40
C VAL A 57 -25.29 -4.41 -14.37
N THR A 58 -25.82 -4.83 -13.22
CA THR A 58 -27.26 -4.99 -12.98
C THR A 58 -27.66 -4.09 -11.82
N ASP A 59 -28.71 -3.32 -11.99
CA ASP A 59 -29.28 -2.44 -10.98
C ASP A 59 -30.79 -2.67 -10.80
N ASN A 60 -31.30 -2.27 -9.65
CA ASN A 60 -32.72 -2.26 -9.32
C ASN A 60 -33.33 -0.84 -9.39
N GLY A 61 -32.78 0.05 -10.18
CA GLY A 61 -33.27 1.41 -10.37
C GLY A 61 -34.61 1.48 -11.11
N HIS A 62 -35.03 2.69 -11.49
CA HIS A 62 -36.36 2.89 -12.09
C HIS A 62 -36.53 2.26 -13.48
N GLY A 63 -35.46 1.82 -14.14
CA GLY A 63 -35.49 1.27 -15.51
C GLY A 63 -35.84 2.31 -16.58
N MET A 64 -36.04 1.85 -17.82
CA MET A 64 -36.34 2.67 -18.98
C MET A 64 -37.57 2.16 -19.74
N THR A 65 -38.29 3.07 -20.42
CA THR A 65 -39.28 2.68 -21.43
C THR A 65 -38.61 2.13 -22.67
N ARG A 66 -39.35 1.45 -23.54
CA ARG A 66 -38.84 1.03 -24.86
C ARG A 66 -38.31 2.21 -25.68
N GLU A 67 -38.96 3.37 -25.58
CA GLU A 67 -38.56 4.57 -26.30
C GLU A 67 -37.31 5.21 -25.72
N ASP A 68 -37.22 5.27 -24.39
CA ASP A 68 -36.02 5.73 -23.70
C ASP A 68 -34.81 4.78 -23.96
N ALA A 69 -35.01 3.47 -23.91
CA ALA A 69 -33.97 2.50 -24.20
C ALA A 69 -33.43 2.62 -25.64
N ARG A 70 -34.34 2.91 -26.59
CA ARG A 70 -33.95 3.20 -27.98
C ARG A 70 -33.17 4.51 -28.10
N THR A 71 -33.55 5.51 -27.32
CA THR A 71 -32.93 6.85 -27.35
C THR A 71 -31.62 6.88 -26.60
N ALA A 72 -31.48 6.14 -25.51
CA ALA A 72 -30.29 6.10 -24.65
C ALA A 72 -29.01 5.63 -25.37
N ILE A 73 -29.14 4.90 -26.47
CA ILE A 73 -28.02 4.46 -27.31
C ILE A 73 -27.65 5.46 -28.42
N LEU A 74 -28.39 6.57 -28.55
CA LEU A 74 -28.06 7.64 -29.48
C LEU A 74 -27.07 8.62 -28.82
N ARG A 75 -26.20 9.22 -29.63
CA ARG A 75 -25.28 10.24 -29.16
C ARG A 75 -26.02 11.52 -28.74
N HIS A 76 -25.46 12.17 -27.71
CA HIS A 76 -26.02 13.42 -27.16
C HIS A 76 -27.44 13.26 -26.60
N ALA A 77 -27.89 12.04 -26.35
CA ALA A 77 -29.15 11.75 -25.70
C ALA A 77 -28.95 11.65 -24.18
N THR A 78 -29.54 12.57 -23.43
CA THR A 78 -29.46 12.60 -21.96
C THR A 78 -30.76 13.07 -21.36
N SER A 79 -31.17 12.47 -20.25
CA SER A 79 -32.29 12.91 -19.43
C SER A 79 -31.88 13.88 -18.30
N LYS A 80 -30.58 14.16 -18.18
CA LYS A 80 -29.98 14.79 -16.99
C LYS A 80 -29.80 16.31 -17.11
N ILE A 81 -29.73 16.85 -18.33
CA ILE A 81 -29.64 18.28 -18.62
C ILE A 81 -30.52 18.62 -19.81
N SER A 82 -31.17 19.76 -19.77
CA SER A 82 -32.02 20.30 -20.87
C SER A 82 -31.49 21.62 -21.40
N SER A 83 -30.68 22.35 -20.62
CA SER A 83 -30.18 23.67 -20.97
C SER A 83 -28.73 23.89 -20.51
N VAL A 84 -28.09 24.93 -21.07
CA VAL A 84 -26.72 25.33 -20.68
C VAL A 84 -26.66 25.80 -19.21
N SER A 85 -27.74 26.37 -18.68
CA SER A 85 -27.82 26.77 -17.27
C SER A 85 -27.72 25.59 -16.32
N ASP A 86 -28.19 24.40 -16.73
CA ASP A 86 -28.15 23.18 -15.91
C ASP A 86 -26.70 22.71 -15.67
N LEU A 87 -25.75 23.06 -16.56
CA LEU A 87 -24.34 22.72 -16.41
C LEU A 87 -23.68 23.32 -15.16
N GLN A 88 -24.22 24.43 -14.63
CA GLN A 88 -23.69 25.07 -13.43
C GLN A 88 -24.22 24.44 -12.13
N THR A 89 -25.35 23.72 -12.21
CA THR A 89 -26.05 23.15 -11.05
C THR A 89 -26.15 21.63 -11.09
N VAL A 90 -25.37 20.94 -11.96
CA VAL A 90 -25.44 19.49 -12.17
C VAL A 90 -25.14 18.73 -10.87
N ALA A 91 -26.22 18.18 -10.28
CA ALA A 91 -26.13 17.28 -9.13
C ALA A 91 -25.83 15.82 -9.52
N THR A 92 -26.08 15.45 -10.79
CA THR A 92 -25.85 14.07 -11.29
C THR A 92 -24.38 13.79 -11.56
N LEU A 93 -23.98 12.51 -11.45
CA LEU A 93 -22.61 12.07 -11.68
C LEU A 93 -22.23 12.14 -13.17
N GLY A 94 -23.16 11.78 -14.08
CA GLY A 94 -23.01 11.85 -15.54
C GLY A 94 -23.96 12.87 -16.18
N PHE A 95 -23.57 13.51 -17.31
CA PHE A 95 -24.42 14.48 -18.01
C PHE A 95 -24.23 14.52 -19.54
N ARG A 96 -23.19 13.89 -20.09
CA ARG A 96 -22.79 14.07 -21.51
C ARG A 96 -23.62 13.28 -22.52
N GLY A 97 -24.38 12.25 -22.10
CA GLY A 97 -25.19 11.42 -23.00
C GLY A 97 -24.36 10.64 -24.05
N GLU A 98 -23.12 10.29 -23.75
CA GLU A 98 -22.21 9.65 -24.70
C GLU A 98 -21.67 8.30 -24.23
N ALA A 99 -21.88 7.91 -22.98
CA ALA A 99 -21.30 6.71 -22.40
C ALA A 99 -21.81 5.41 -23.08
N LEU A 100 -23.12 5.20 -23.07
CA LEU A 100 -23.73 3.98 -23.65
C LEU A 100 -23.44 3.82 -25.15
N PRO A 101 -23.68 4.84 -26.03
CA PRO A 101 -23.35 4.70 -27.44
C PRO A 101 -21.85 4.47 -27.71
N THR A 102 -20.99 5.05 -26.90
CA THR A 102 -19.56 4.89 -26.99
C THR A 102 -19.13 3.46 -26.63
N ILE A 103 -19.63 2.91 -25.51
CA ILE A 103 -19.38 1.52 -25.11
C ILE A 103 -19.87 0.55 -26.18
N ALA A 104 -21.09 0.75 -26.69
CA ALA A 104 -21.70 -0.06 -27.74
C ALA A 104 -20.89 -0.05 -29.05
N SER A 105 -20.20 1.05 -29.37
CA SER A 105 -19.38 1.18 -30.58
C SER A 105 -18.10 0.33 -30.56
N VAL A 106 -17.60 -0.07 -29.37
CA VAL A 106 -16.32 -0.78 -29.22
C VAL A 106 -16.47 -2.17 -28.59
N SER A 107 -17.69 -2.68 -28.46
CA SER A 107 -17.98 -3.97 -27.81
C SER A 107 -19.15 -4.71 -28.45
N ARG A 108 -19.41 -5.92 -27.97
CA ARG A 108 -20.72 -6.58 -28.08
C ARG A 108 -21.54 -6.11 -26.88
N PHE A 109 -22.51 -5.25 -27.14
CA PHE A 109 -23.29 -4.56 -26.13
C PHE A 109 -24.72 -5.09 -26.09
N SER A 110 -25.22 -5.40 -24.90
CA SER A 110 -26.62 -5.74 -24.65
C SER A 110 -27.15 -4.94 -23.46
N LEU A 111 -28.30 -4.33 -23.62
CA LEU A 111 -29.02 -3.61 -22.58
C LEU A 111 -30.38 -4.24 -22.42
N LEU A 112 -30.74 -4.60 -21.19
CA LEU A 112 -32.04 -5.14 -20.82
C LEU A 112 -32.63 -4.28 -19.71
N THR A 113 -33.83 -3.74 -19.89
CA THR A 113 -34.40 -2.79 -18.93
C THR A 113 -35.92 -2.89 -18.86
N ARG A 114 -36.49 -2.64 -17.69
CA ARG A 114 -37.93 -2.58 -17.45
C ARG A 114 -38.28 -1.59 -16.35
N ARG A 115 -39.31 -0.78 -16.55
CA ARG A 115 -39.89 0.03 -15.48
C ARG A 115 -40.91 -0.78 -14.67
N GLY A 116 -41.15 -0.37 -13.42
CA GLY A 116 -42.13 -1.02 -12.56
C GLY A 116 -43.59 -0.93 -13.09
N THR A 117 -43.88 0.00 -13.99
CA THR A 117 -45.19 0.19 -14.61
C THR A 117 -45.42 -0.64 -15.89
N ASP A 118 -44.35 -1.30 -16.41
CA ASP A 118 -44.39 -1.98 -17.69
C ASP A 118 -44.48 -3.49 -17.49
N ASP A 119 -45.31 -4.18 -18.22
CA ASP A 119 -45.49 -5.63 -18.14
C ASP A 119 -44.28 -6.40 -18.73
N LEU A 120 -43.70 -5.86 -19.79
CA LEU A 120 -42.55 -6.41 -20.50
C LEU A 120 -41.38 -5.44 -20.46
N GLY A 121 -40.17 -5.98 -20.38
CA GLY A 121 -38.94 -5.23 -20.57
C GLY A 121 -38.52 -5.13 -22.02
N THR A 122 -37.52 -4.32 -22.26
CA THR A 122 -36.91 -4.10 -23.58
C THR A 122 -35.47 -4.55 -23.59
N ARG A 123 -35.11 -5.33 -24.61
CA ARG A 123 -33.73 -5.72 -24.89
C ARG A 123 -33.23 -4.96 -26.12
N VAL A 124 -32.02 -4.43 -26.02
CA VAL A 124 -31.32 -3.73 -27.10
C VAL A 124 -29.95 -4.34 -27.29
N ASP A 125 -29.70 -4.98 -28.43
CA ASP A 125 -28.42 -5.59 -28.77
C ASP A 125 -27.70 -4.79 -29.87
N ILE A 126 -26.40 -4.52 -29.68
CA ILE A 126 -25.57 -3.75 -30.61
C ILE A 126 -24.22 -4.43 -30.77
N LEU A 127 -23.77 -4.64 -31.99
CA LEU A 127 -22.47 -5.20 -32.33
C LEU A 127 -21.55 -4.14 -32.94
N GLY A 128 -20.60 -3.61 -32.17
CA GLY A 128 -19.55 -2.71 -32.67
C GLY A 128 -20.09 -1.45 -33.34
N GLY A 129 -21.18 -0.86 -32.82
CA GLY A 129 -21.83 0.34 -33.35
C GLY A 129 -22.71 0.14 -34.57
N LYS A 130 -23.07 -1.12 -34.90
CA LYS A 130 -24.07 -1.42 -35.95
C LYS A 130 -25.48 -1.00 -35.50
N SER A 131 -26.44 -1.09 -36.41
CA SER A 131 -27.85 -0.80 -36.09
C SER A 131 -28.33 -1.67 -34.92
N PRO A 132 -29.06 -1.09 -33.95
CA PRO A 132 -29.55 -1.83 -32.80
C PRO A 132 -30.66 -2.79 -33.18
N GLU A 133 -30.66 -3.99 -32.62
CA GLU A 133 -31.78 -4.91 -32.59
C GLU A 133 -32.57 -4.70 -31.31
N ILE A 134 -33.87 -4.45 -31.40
CA ILE A 134 -34.73 -4.11 -30.26
C ILE A 134 -35.91 -5.05 -30.20
N GLU A 135 -36.01 -5.79 -29.10
CA GLU A 135 -37.07 -6.78 -28.86
C GLU A 135 -37.69 -6.65 -27.46
N ASP A 136 -38.86 -7.20 -27.28
CA ASP A 136 -39.47 -7.35 -25.97
C ASP A 136 -38.85 -8.54 -25.25
N ALA A 137 -38.58 -8.38 -23.97
CA ALA A 137 -37.94 -9.42 -23.16
C ALA A 137 -38.46 -9.40 -21.71
N GLY A 138 -38.53 -10.58 -21.11
CA GLY A 138 -38.83 -10.70 -19.68
C GLY A 138 -37.61 -10.34 -18.84
N CYS A 139 -37.75 -9.42 -17.89
CA CYS A 139 -36.72 -9.09 -16.92
C CYS A 139 -37.31 -8.50 -15.64
N GLU A 140 -36.46 -8.40 -14.61
CA GLU A 140 -36.79 -7.70 -13.37
C GLU A 140 -36.84 -6.17 -13.60
N ILE A 141 -37.39 -5.44 -12.62
CA ILE A 141 -37.39 -3.97 -12.64
C ILE A 141 -35.94 -3.49 -12.48
N GLY A 142 -35.53 -2.51 -13.28
CA GLY A 142 -34.18 -1.96 -13.29
C GLY A 142 -33.52 -2.09 -14.64
N THR A 143 -32.19 -2.09 -14.65
CA THR A 143 -31.41 -2.20 -15.89
C THR A 143 -30.25 -3.17 -15.74
N THR A 144 -30.03 -4.00 -16.74
CA THR A 144 -28.86 -4.85 -16.89
C THR A 144 -28.11 -4.47 -18.16
N VAL A 145 -26.88 -4.04 -18.03
CA VAL A 145 -25.99 -3.80 -19.18
C VAL A 145 -24.91 -4.85 -19.20
N ARG A 146 -24.74 -5.47 -20.37
CA ARG A 146 -23.75 -6.51 -20.66
C ARG A 146 -22.82 -6.04 -21.77
N VAL A 147 -21.53 -6.13 -21.55
CA VAL A 147 -20.47 -5.72 -22.48
C VAL A 147 -19.51 -6.88 -22.64
N GLU A 148 -19.39 -7.40 -23.85
CA GLU A 148 -18.51 -8.52 -24.18
C GLU A 148 -17.48 -8.10 -25.22
N GLU A 149 -16.31 -8.75 -25.19
CA GLU A 149 -15.21 -8.55 -26.14
C GLU A 149 -14.85 -7.06 -26.31
N LEU A 150 -14.67 -6.34 -25.21
CA LEU A 150 -14.32 -4.93 -25.23
C LEU A 150 -13.08 -4.67 -26.11
N PHE A 151 -13.17 -3.68 -27.00
CA PHE A 151 -12.13 -3.32 -27.98
C PHE A 151 -11.87 -4.36 -29.08
N PHE A 152 -12.81 -5.28 -29.37
CA PHE A 152 -12.62 -6.28 -30.42
C PHE A 152 -12.36 -5.65 -31.80
N ASN A 153 -12.94 -4.49 -32.07
CA ASN A 153 -12.82 -3.74 -33.34
C ASN A 153 -11.82 -2.57 -33.26
N THR A 154 -11.06 -2.44 -32.16
CA THR A 154 -10.04 -1.41 -31.95
C THR A 154 -8.74 -2.04 -31.42
N PRO A 155 -8.02 -2.84 -32.25
CA PRO A 155 -6.87 -3.63 -31.81
C PRO A 155 -5.72 -2.80 -31.25
N ALA A 156 -5.53 -1.57 -31.72
CA ALA A 156 -4.54 -0.65 -31.17
C ALA A 156 -4.79 -0.39 -29.67
N ARG A 157 -6.04 -0.09 -29.28
CA ARG A 157 -6.40 0.10 -27.87
C ARG A 157 -6.24 -1.15 -27.03
N LYS A 158 -6.68 -2.30 -27.57
CA LYS A 158 -6.51 -3.58 -26.87
C LYS A 158 -5.05 -3.85 -26.50
N LYS A 159 -4.09 -3.42 -27.34
CA LYS A 159 -2.64 -3.53 -27.05
C LYS A 159 -2.15 -2.60 -25.95
N PHE A 160 -2.82 -1.49 -25.66
CA PHE A 160 -2.47 -0.56 -24.58
C PHE A 160 -3.04 -0.95 -23.22
N LEU A 161 -3.92 -1.95 -23.15
CA LEU A 161 -4.41 -2.47 -21.88
C LEU A 161 -3.27 -3.15 -21.12
N LYS A 162 -3.34 -3.04 -19.82
CA LYS A 162 -2.44 -3.76 -18.91
C LYS A 162 -2.85 -5.23 -18.82
N THR A 163 -2.23 -5.97 -17.92
CA THR A 163 -2.64 -7.35 -17.63
C THR A 163 -4.08 -7.40 -17.11
N ASN A 164 -4.76 -8.52 -17.28
CA ASN A 164 -6.12 -8.71 -16.78
C ASN A 164 -6.22 -8.44 -15.26
N THR A 165 -5.21 -8.87 -14.51
CA THR A 165 -5.05 -8.60 -13.08
C THR A 165 -5.05 -7.10 -12.78
N THR A 166 -4.21 -6.35 -13.49
CA THR A 166 -4.11 -4.89 -13.29
C THR A 166 -5.41 -4.17 -13.63
N GLU A 167 -6.10 -4.58 -14.70
CA GLU A 167 -7.39 -3.97 -15.06
C GLU A 167 -8.48 -4.34 -14.06
N ALA A 168 -8.53 -5.61 -13.58
CA ALA A 168 -9.45 -6.05 -12.53
C ALA A 168 -9.19 -5.30 -11.21
N GLY A 169 -7.93 -5.13 -10.82
CA GLY A 169 -7.56 -4.36 -9.63
C GLY A 169 -8.07 -2.91 -9.67
N LYS A 170 -7.98 -2.24 -10.83
CA LYS A 170 -8.53 -0.88 -11.00
C LYS A 170 -10.05 -0.82 -10.88
N ILE A 171 -10.74 -1.85 -11.39
CA ILE A 171 -12.19 -1.96 -11.24
C ILE A 171 -12.54 -2.16 -9.76
N SER A 172 -11.83 -3.07 -9.09
CA SER A 172 -12.00 -3.33 -7.65
C SER A 172 -11.80 -2.06 -6.82
N ASP A 173 -10.71 -1.31 -7.04
CA ASP A 173 -10.43 -0.04 -6.38
C ASP A 173 -11.55 0.99 -6.57
N TYR A 174 -12.10 1.04 -7.78
CA TYR A 174 -13.21 1.93 -8.09
C TYR A 174 -14.48 1.53 -7.35
N VAL A 175 -14.85 0.25 -7.37
CA VAL A 175 -16.03 -0.29 -6.68
C VAL A 175 -15.91 -0.10 -5.17
N ILE A 176 -14.73 -0.35 -4.58
CA ILE A 176 -14.47 -0.10 -3.15
C ILE A 176 -14.73 1.37 -2.80
N ARG A 177 -14.18 2.31 -3.56
CA ARG A 177 -14.38 3.75 -3.30
C ARG A 177 -15.83 4.17 -3.41
N LEU A 178 -16.57 3.62 -4.38
CA LEU A 178 -18.00 3.87 -4.50
C LEU A 178 -18.78 3.32 -3.32
N ALA A 179 -18.53 2.07 -2.93
CA ALA A 179 -19.21 1.44 -1.80
C ALA A 179 -18.96 2.19 -0.49
N LEU A 180 -17.74 2.75 -0.29
CA LEU A 180 -17.43 3.60 0.86
C LEU A 180 -18.08 4.99 0.77
N SER A 181 -18.27 5.52 -0.44
CA SER A 181 -18.91 6.83 -0.64
C SER A 181 -20.44 6.78 -0.50
N ARG A 182 -21.04 5.63 -0.88
CA ARG A 182 -22.48 5.39 -0.89
C ARG A 182 -22.82 4.11 -0.11
N PRO A 183 -22.68 4.11 1.23
CA PRO A 183 -23.03 2.96 2.07
C PRO A 183 -24.53 2.68 2.11
N ASP A 184 -25.37 3.60 1.60
CA ASP A 184 -26.81 3.46 1.37
C ASP A 184 -27.14 2.55 0.19
N ILE A 185 -26.15 2.17 -0.65
CA ILE A 185 -26.33 1.27 -1.78
C ILE A 185 -25.64 -0.08 -1.48
N ALA A 186 -26.36 -1.18 -1.71
CA ALA A 186 -25.77 -2.52 -1.64
C ALA A 186 -24.97 -2.79 -2.91
N PHE A 187 -23.68 -3.02 -2.78
CA PHE A 187 -22.79 -3.42 -3.88
C PHE A 187 -22.44 -4.89 -3.78
N ARG A 188 -22.49 -5.58 -4.92
CA ARG A 188 -22.03 -6.94 -5.09
C ARG A 188 -21.08 -7.01 -6.28
N PHE A 189 -19.82 -7.30 -6.03
CA PHE A 189 -18.79 -7.37 -7.07
C PHE A 189 -18.25 -8.79 -7.20
N ILE A 190 -18.34 -9.35 -8.41
CA ILE A 190 -17.93 -10.70 -8.78
C ILE A 190 -16.84 -10.60 -9.84
N ASN A 191 -15.68 -11.20 -9.57
CA ASN A 191 -14.56 -11.26 -10.49
C ASN A 191 -14.21 -12.71 -10.81
N ASN A 192 -14.24 -13.10 -12.10
CA ASN A 192 -13.99 -14.45 -12.55
C ASN A 192 -14.82 -15.52 -11.77
N ASN A 193 -16.12 -15.27 -11.61
CA ASN A 193 -17.09 -16.10 -10.85
C ASN A 193 -16.84 -16.16 -9.33
N ARG A 194 -15.91 -15.36 -8.78
CA ARG A 194 -15.66 -15.28 -7.34
C ARG A 194 -16.24 -13.99 -6.79
N LEU A 195 -17.02 -14.09 -5.71
CA LEU A 195 -17.50 -12.92 -4.98
C LEU A 195 -16.32 -12.23 -4.29
N THR A 196 -16.10 -10.95 -4.63
CA THR A 196 -14.95 -10.18 -4.14
C THR A 196 -15.36 -9.13 -3.12
N ILE A 197 -16.48 -8.42 -3.36
CA ILE A 197 -17.00 -7.37 -2.48
C ILE A 197 -18.50 -7.56 -2.34
N MET A 198 -18.98 -7.42 -1.11
CA MET A 198 -20.41 -7.40 -0.80
C MET A 198 -20.68 -6.42 0.34
N THR A 199 -21.52 -5.39 0.11
CA THR A 199 -21.95 -4.45 1.14
C THR A 199 -23.46 -4.52 1.33
N THR A 200 -23.95 -4.12 2.50
CA THR A 200 -25.35 -4.31 2.89
C THR A 200 -26.30 -3.20 2.41
N GLY A 201 -25.78 -2.02 2.08
CA GLY A 201 -26.63 -0.88 1.66
C GLY A 201 -27.48 -0.29 2.78
N ASP A 202 -27.03 -0.36 4.02
CA ASP A 202 -27.76 0.06 5.23
C ASP A 202 -27.36 1.45 5.74
N ASP A 203 -26.72 2.25 4.90
CA ASP A 203 -26.18 3.59 5.18
C ASP A 203 -25.13 3.64 6.31
N SER A 204 -24.56 2.49 6.69
CA SER A 204 -23.54 2.40 7.71
C SER A 204 -22.14 2.33 7.10
N LEU A 205 -21.42 3.47 7.10
CA LEU A 205 -20.05 3.51 6.64
C LEU A 205 -19.14 2.51 7.38
N ARG A 206 -19.36 2.32 8.70
CA ARG A 206 -18.60 1.36 9.49
C ARG A 206 -18.79 -0.07 8.98
N ARG A 207 -20.04 -0.49 8.70
CA ARG A 207 -20.33 -1.81 8.15
C ARG A 207 -19.79 -1.98 6.73
N ALA A 208 -19.83 -0.93 5.92
CA ALA A 208 -19.20 -0.97 4.61
C ALA A 208 -17.69 -1.20 4.73
N ILE A 209 -17.00 -0.50 5.66
CA ILE A 209 -15.57 -0.71 5.94
C ILE A 209 -15.32 -2.15 6.44
N GLU A 210 -16.13 -2.66 7.35
CA GLU A 210 -16.02 -4.02 7.88
C GLU A 210 -16.18 -5.08 6.78
N SER A 211 -17.18 -4.91 5.91
CA SER A 211 -17.42 -5.81 4.78
C SER A 211 -16.27 -5.83 3.76
N ILE A 212 -15.58 -4.71 3.58
CA ILE A 212 -14.49 -4.56 2.60
C ILE A 212 -13.15 -4.99 3.18
N TYR A 213 -12.79 -4.50 4.38
CA TYR A 213 -11.45 -4.64 4.97
C TYR A 213 -11.38 -5.63 6.14
N GLY A 214 -12.51 -6.26 6.51
CA GLY A 214 -12.58 -7.27 7.57
C GLY A 214 -12.85 -6.69 8.97
N GLY A 215 -13.30 -7.58 9.88
CA GLY A 215 -13.74 -7.23 11.24
C GLY A 215 -12.62 -6.69 12.13
N ASP A 216 -11.42 -7.26 12.04
CA ASP A 216 -10.26 -6.83 12.82
C ASP A 216 -9.87 -5.38 12.51
N THR A 217 -9.86 -5.04 11.24
CA THR A 217 -9.63 -3.65 10.79
C THR A 217 -10.73 -2.72 11.30
N ALA A 218 -11.99 -3.13 11.21
CA ALA A 218 -13.14 -2.37 11.71
C ALA A 218 -13.12 -2.18 13.24
N GLY A 219 -12.59 -3.15 14.00
CA GLY A 219 -12.37 -3.07 15.44
C GLY A 219 -11.30 -2.06 15.86
N ALA A 220 -10.39 -1.74 14.95
CA ALA A 220 -9.31 -0.77 15.18
C ALA A 220 -9.62 0.65 14.65
N LEU A 221 -10.86 0.93 14.25
CA LEU A 221 -11.27 2.24 13.75
C LEU A 221 -11.53 3.24 14.86
N ILE A 222 -11.11 4.47 14.63
CA ILE A 222 -11.40 5.66 15.43
C ILE A 222 -12.39 6.52 14.62
N PRO A 223 -13.57 6.86 15.16
CA PRO A 223 -14.49 7.75 14.48
C PRO A 223 -13.97 9.19 14.46
N LEU A 224 -14.26 9.92 13.39
CA LEU A 224 -14.03 11.35 13.28
C LEU A 224 -15.36 12.08 13.17
N ASP A 225 -15.52 13.12 13.96
CA ASP A 225 -16.58 14.13 13.80
C ASP A 225 -15.99 15.49 14.22
N PHE A 226 -15.59 16.26 13.25
CA PHE A 226 -14.94 17.56 13.42
C PHE A 226 -15.70 18.62 12.65
N HIS A 227 -15.94 19.75 13.28
CA HIS A 227 -16.59 20.92 12.69
C HIS A 227 -15.75 22.17 12.91
N ASP A 228 -15.46 22.88 11.83
CA ASP A 228 -14.83 24.19 11.85
C ASP A 228 -15.88 25.21 11.37
N GLU A 229 -16.47 25.92 12.34
CA GLU A 229 -17.54 26.90 12.05
C GLU A 229 -17.04 28.09 11.23
N GLU A 230 -15.80 28.54 11.45
CA GLU A 230 -15.24 29.70 10.74
C GLU A 230 -14.94 29.36 9.27
N ALA A 231 -14.46 28.15 9.01
CA ALA A 231 -14.15 27.68 7.67
C ALA A 231 -15.35 27.03 6.97
N GLU A 232 -16.46 26.81 7.66
CA GLU A 232 -17.63 26.02 7.20
C GLU A 232 -17.21 24.63 6.70
N ILE A 233 -16.24 23.97 7.40
CA ILE A 233 -15.72 22.64 7.03
C ILE A 233 -16.21 21.64 8.05
N ARG A 234 -16.87 20.57 7.59
CA ARG A 234 -17.19 19.41 8.42
C ARG A 234 -16.45 18.18 7.92
N ILE A 235 -15.82 17.45 8.85
CA ILE A 235 -15.08 16.23 8.54
C ILE A 235 -15.64 15.11 9.41
N THR A 236 -16.18 14.07 8.76
CA THR A 236 -16.68 12.86 9.40
C THR A 236 -16.03 11.63 8.79
N GLY A 237 -16.16 10.48 9.44
CA GLY A 237 -15.64 9.22 8.91
C GLY A 237 -14.84 8.43 9.92
N TYR A 238 -13.85 7.69 9.42
CA TYR A 238 -13.05 6.78 10.25
C TYR A 238 -11.59 6.80 9.84
N ILE A 239 -10.72 6.60 10.85
CA ILE A 239 -9.29 6.42 10.67
C ILE A 239 -8.83 5.25 11.55
N SER A 240 -7.80 4.49 11.14
CA SER A 240 -7.31 3.38 11.95
C SER A 240 -6.43 3.84 13.12
N LYS A 241 -6.39 3.05 14.20
CA LYS A 241 -5.39 3.23 15.26
C LYS A 241 -3.97 3.14 14.70
N PRO A 242 -2.97 3.81 15.32
CA PRO A 242 -1.57 3.73 14.90
C PRO A 242 -0.98 2.32 14.87
N SER A 243 -1.61 1.36 15.55
CA SER A 243 -1.23 -0.07 15.49
C SER A 243 -1.62 -0.75 14.17
N VAL A 244 -2.57 -0.18 13.40
CA VAL A 244 -3.04 -0.73 12.12
C VAL A 244 -2.67 0.23 11.01
N ILE A 245 -1.50 0.00 10.43
CA ILE A 245 -0.95 0.76 9.31
C ILE A 245 -0.65 -0.17 8.15
N ARG A 246 -0.60 0.37 6.95
CA ARG A 246 -0.27 -0.34 5.71
C ARG A 246 0.89 0.35 5.00
N SER A 247 1.58 -0.38 4.15
CA SER A 247 2.73 0.13 3.39
C SER A 247 2.31 1.03 2.21
N SER A 248 1.03 1.02 1.81
CA SER A 248 0.51 1.88 0.74
C SER A 248 -0.71 2.71 1.15
N ARG A 249 -1.00 3.76 0.37
CA ARG A 249 -2.19 4.60 0.55
C ARG A 249 -3.46 4.05 -0.11
N ALA A 250 -3.46 2.80 -0.56
CA ALA A 250 -4.63 2.21 -1.23
C ALA A 250 -5.88 2.18 -0.32
N TRP A 251 -5.70 2.21 1.00
CA TRP A 251 -6.76 2.22 2.00
C TRP A 251 -7.17 3.63 2.44
N GLN A 252 -6.80 4.66 1.67
CA GLN A 252 -7.20 6.03 1.92
C GLN A 252 -8.23 6.46 0.88
N THR A 253 -9.45 6.76 1.34
CA THR A 253 -10.56 7.25 0.51
C THR A 253 -11.04 8.59 1.04
N TYR A 254 -11.03 9.60 0.17
CA TYR A 254 -11.48 10.95 0.49
C TYR A 254 -12.73 11.28 -0.32
N ILE A 255 -13.78 11.69 0.36
CA ILE A 255 -15.08 11.98 -0.19
C ILE A 255 -15.38 13.44 0.11
N VAL A 256 -15.38 14.30 -0.90
CA VAL A 256 -15.68 15.73 -0.77
C VAL A 256 -17.01 16.03 -1.43
N ASN A 257 -17.95 16.54 -0.65
CA ASN A 257 -19.33 16.82 -1.11
C ASN A 257 -19.94 15.63 -1.90
N GLY A 258 -19.75 14.39 -1.39
CA GLY A 258 -20.27 13.16 -2.00
C GLY A 258 -19.44 12.59 -3.16
N ARG A 259 -18.34 13.25 -3.59
CA ARG A 259 -17.46 12.77 -4.67
C ARG A 259 -16.15 12.23 -4.13
N THR A 260 -15.74 11.07 -4.60
CA THR A 260 -14.43 10.50 -4.28
C THR A 260 -13.33 11.23 -5.06
N ILE A 261 -12.32 11.74 -4.34
CA ILE A 261 -11.21 12.50 -4.92
C ILE A 261 -9.86 11.97 -4.46
N GLN A 262 -8.83 12.33 -5.21
CA GLN A 262 -7.44 12.22 -4.79
C GLN A 262 -6.91 13.63 -4.52
N ASN A 263 -6.37 13.87 -3.32
CA ASN A 263 -5.80 15.17 -2.98
C ASN A 263 -4.55 15.02 -2.11
N ARG A 264 -3.47 15.67 -2.54
CA ARG A 264 -2.16 15.58 -1.87
C ARG A 264 -2.13 16.31 -0.53
N ALA A 265 -2.88 17.40 -0.37
CA ALA A 265 -2.90 18.15 0.89
C ALA A 265 -3.58 17.34 2.00
N ILE A 266 -4.69 16.66 1.68
CA ILE A 266 -5.39 15.76 2.62
C ILE A 266 -4.47 14.60 3.01
N ALA A 267 -3.87 13.92 2.04
CA ALA A 267 -2.95 12.82 2.31
C ALA A 267 -1.77 13.25 3.20
N LYS A 268 -1.16 14.40 2.88
CA LYS A 268 -0.03 14.95 3.65
C LYS A 268 -0.43 15.35 5.08
N ALA A 269 -1.67 15.83 5.29
CA ALA A 269 -2.16 16.18 6.62
C ALA A 269 -2.24 14.93 7.51
N ILE A 270 -2.79 13.82 6.99
CA ILE A 270 -2.87 12.53 7.68
C ILE A 270 -1.46 12.00 7.97
N ASP A 271 -0.58 11.96 6.96
CA ASP A 271 0.79 11.47 7.10
C ASP A 271 1.57 12.22 8.19
N ASN A 272 1.41 13.53 8.26
CA ASN A 272 2.12 14.33 9.27
C ASN A 272 1.71 13.99 10.70
N VAL A 273 0.44 13.65 10.93
CA VAL A 273 -0.02 13.19 12.25
C VAL A 273 0.57 11.83 12.59
N TYR A 274 0.49 10.87 11.65
CA TYR A 274 0.96 9.50 11.90
C TYR A 274 2.47 9.40 12.00
N ARG A 275 3.23 10.20 11.25
CA ARG A 275 4.70 10.22 11.33
C ARG A 275 5.23 10.54 12.72
N ALA A 276 4.50 11.32 13.51
CA ALA A 276 4.87 11.64 14.88
C ALA A 276 4.55 10.52 15.88
N LEU A 277 3.70 9.55 15.49
CA LEU A 277 3.13 8.54 16.40
C LEU A 277 3.65 7.12 16.10
N VAL A 278 4.14 6.88 14.90
CA VAL A 278 4.53 5.55 14.44
C VAL A 278 6.01 5.52 14.10
N PRO A 279 6.81 4.62 14.73
CA PRO A 279 8.25 4.52 14.49
C PRO A 279 8.60 4.07 13.06
N LYS A 280 7.73 3.31 12.42
CA LYS A 280 7.90 2.80 11.05
C LYS A 280 7.07 3.65 10.07
N MET A 281 7.59 3.87 8.86
CA MET A 281 6.84 4.51 7.77
C MET A 281 5.65 3.62 7.38
N GLY A 282 4.45 4.17 7.47
CA GLY A 282 3.23 3.47 7.08
C GLY A 282 2.04 4.44 6.94
N PHE A 283 0.97 3.95 6.31
CA PHE A 283 -0.23 4.72 6.03
C PHE A 283 -1.42 4.12 6.77
N PRO A 284 -2.21 4.92 7.48
CA PRO A 284 -3.43 4.43 8.11
C PRO A 284 -4.51 4.14 7.07
N LEU A 285 -5.47 3.27 7.42
CA LEU A 285 -6.77 3.33 6.78
C LEU A 285 -7.42 4.67 7.13
N ALA A 286 -7.94 5.36 6.13
CA ALA A 286 -8.65 6.62 6.31
C ALA A 286 -9.81 6.71 5.33
N VAL A 287 -11.04 6.79 5.82
CA VAL A 287 -12.22 7.07 5.01
C VAL A 287 -12.83 8.36 5.55
N LEU A 288 -12.55 9.47 4.85
CA LEU A 288 -12.94 10.80 5.27
C LEU A 288 -14.05 11.35 4.37
N ARG A 289 -15.15 11.80 4.98
CA ARG A 289 -16.18 12.61 4.35
C ARG A 289 -15.94 14.06 4.75
N ILE A 290 -15.72 14.91 3.78
CA ILE A 290 -15.40 16.32 3.94
C ILE A 290 -16.50 17.13 3.25
N GLU A 291 -17.22 17.90 4.01
CA GLU A 291 -18.23 18.84 3.52
C GLU A 291 -17.65 20.24 3.56
N VAL A 292 -17.70 20.92 2.42
CA VAL A 292 -17.20 22.29 2.23
C VAL A 292 -18.21 23.08 1.38
N PRO A 293 -18.26 24.41 1.51
CA PRO A 293 -19.10 25.24 0.65
C PRO A 293 -18.75 25.05 -0.83
N GLN A 294 -19.74 24.89 -1.68
CA GLN A 294 -19.53 24.69 -3.13
C GLN A 294 -18.72 25.82 -3.77
N ARG A 295 -18.82 27.05 -3.26
CA ARG A 295 -18.08 28.23 -3.74
C ARG A 295 -16.56 28.10 -3.58
N THR A 296 -16.08 27.23 -2.68
CA THR A 296 -14.66 27.09 -2.35
C THR A 296 -13.95 25.97 -3.12
N ILE A 297 -14.66 25.31 -4.02
CA ILE A 297 -14.15 24.18 -4.79
C ILE A 297 -14.37 24.36 -6.29
N ASP A 298 -13.36 24.00 -7.09
CA ASP A 298 -13.49 23.82 -8.53
C ASP A 298 -13.41 22.34 -8.88
N VAL A 299 -14.50 21.81 -9.42
CA VAL A 299 -14.65 20.38 -9.80
C VAL A 299 -14.22 20.14 -11.25
N ASN A 300 -14.12 21.20 -12.07
CA ASN A 300 -13.86 21.07 -13.51
C ASN A 300 -12.36 21.09 -13.85
N VAL A 301 -11.53 20.46 -13.06
CA VAL A 301 -10.06 20.43 -13.24
C VAL A 301 -9.61 19.28 -14.13
N HIS A 302 -10.27 18.12 -14.06
CA HIS A 302 -9.89 16.91 -14.79
C HIS A 302 -11.07 16.28 -15.52
N PRO A 303 -10.91 15.76 -16.76
CA PRO A 303 -12.02 15.14 -17.52
C PRO A 303 -12.75 14.02 -16.76
N GLN A 304 -12.02 13.24 -15.96
CA GLN A 304 -12.56 12.15 -15.15
C GLN A 304 -13.06 12.61 -13.76
N LYS A 305 -12.96 13.92 -13.42
CA LYS A 305 -13.39 14.51 -12.15
C LYS A 305 -12.81 13.86 -10.88
N THR A 306 -11.66 13.20 -11.00
CA THR A 306 -10.94 12.56 -9.87
C THR A 306 -10.11 13.54 -9.07
N GLU A 307 -9.82 14.71 -9.62
CA GLU A 307 -9.09 15.79 -8.96
C GLU A 307 -10.04 16.99 -8.74
N MET A 308 -9.93 17.60 -7.58
CA MET A 308 -10.67 18.78 -7.18
C MET A 308 -9.68 19.81 -6.67
N LYS A 309 -9.83 21.05 -7.10
CA LYS A 309 -9.02 22.16 -6.64
C LYS A 309 -9.78 22.92 -5.56
N PHE A 310 -9.16 23.10 -4.41
CA PHE A 310 -9.68 23.95 -3.35
C PHE A 310 -9.17 25.38 -3.54
N GLU A 311 -9.99 26.37 -3.22
CA GLU A 311 -9.58 27.78 -3.22
C GLU A 311 -8.46 28.02 -2.21
N ASP A 312 -8.52 27.35 -1.04
CA ASP A 312 -7.51 27.40 0.00
C ASP A 312 -7.17 25.98 0.50
N GLU A 313 -6.16 25.35 -0.12
CA GLU A 313 -5.65 24.04 0.30
C GLU A 313 -5.08 24.05 1.72
N GLY A 314 -4.60 25.20 2.20
CA GLY A 314 -4.03 25.35 3.54
C GLY A 314 -5.10 25.22 4.63
N ARG A 315 -6.31 25.71 4.39
CA ARG A 315 -7.45 25.52 5.31
C ARG A 315 -7.86 24.05 5.40
N ILE A 316 -7.98 23.39 4.27
CA ILE A 316 -8.30 21.95 4.22
C ILE A 316 -7.23 21.14 4.95
N PHE A 317 -5.95 21.42 4.68
CA PHE A 317 -4.84 20.77 5.38
C PHE A 317 -4.94 20.92 6.90
N LYS A 318 -5.16 22.15 7.40
CA LYS A 318 -5.27 22.44 8.85
C LYS A 318 -6.47 21.72 9.48
N ALA A 319 -7.64 21.75 8.82
CA ALA A 319 -8.86 21.10 9.29
C ALA A 319 -8.66 19.58 9.40
N VAL A 320 -8.14 18.93 8.35
CA VAL A 320 -7.85 17.49 8.36
C VAL A 320 -6.79 17.13 9.39
N TYR A 321 -5.69 17.90 9.48
CA TYR A 321 -4.64 17.66 10.47
C TYR A 321 -5.20 17.71 11.90
N LYS A 322 -5.98 18.74 12.23
CA LYS A 322 -6.58 18.91 13.55
C LYS A 322 -7.59 17.81 13.86
N SER A 323 -8.49 17.51 12.92
CA SER A 323 -9.50 16.44 13.05
C SER A 323 -8.86 15.09 13.39
N VAL A 324 -7.83 14.69 12.62
CA VAL A 324 -7.12 13.42 12.82
C VAL A 324 -6.36 13.41 14.14
N LEU A 325 -5.67 14.49 14.48
CA LEU A 325 -4.90 14.59 15.72
C LEU A 325 -5.80 14.52 16.96
N ASP A 326 -6.94 15.23 16.95
CA ASP A 326 -7.89 15.25 18.06
C ASP A 326 -8.55 13.88 18.26
N ALA A 327 -8.91 13.20 17.16
CA ALA A 327 -9.49 11.84 17.21
C ALA A 327 -8.50 10.83 17.83
N ILE A 328 -7.23 10.86 17.42
CA ILE A 328 -6.22 9.94 17.95
C ILE A 328 -5.93 10.23 19.43
N ARG A 329 -5.87 11.51 19.83
CA ARG A 329 -5.68 11.90 21.24
C ARG A 329 -6.86 11.47 22.10
N GLY A 330 -8.09 11.63 21.62
CA GLY A 330 -9.31 11.18 22.29
C GLY A 330 -9.28 9.66 22.54
N ALA A 331 -8.99 8.89 21.52
CA ALA A 331 -8.89 7.44 21.61
C ALA A 331 -7.76 6.97 22.58
N ALA A 332 -6.64 7.67 22.62
CA ALA A 332 -5.55 7.38 23.57
C ALA A 332 -5.94 7.68 25.03
N GLY A 333 -6.68 8.77 25.25
CA GLY A 333 -7.21 9.13 26.55
C GLY A 333 -8.23 8.14 27.09
N GLU A 334 -9.14 7.66 26.25
CA GLU A 334 -10.11 6.60 26.61
C GLU A 334 -9.42 5.28 26.97
N THR A 335 -8.40 4.88 26.21
CA THR A 335 -7.63 3.65 26.48
C THR A 335 -6.90 3.76 27.82
N ALA A 336 -6.33 4.93 28.16
CA ALA A 336 -5.68 5.17 29.44
C ALA A 336 -6.70 5.17 30.60
N ALA A 337 -7.88 5.73 30.41
CA ALA A 337 -8.96 5.72 31.40
C ALA A 337 -9.51 4.31 31.66
N ILE A 338 -9.70 3.50 30.58
CA ILE A 338 -10.11 2.11 30.71
C ILE A 338 -9.03 1.27 31.40
N ALA A 339 -7.74 1.48 31.05
CA ALA A 339 -6.63 0.80 31.71
C ALA A 339 -6.49 1.17 33.19
N ALA A 340 -6.84 2.41 33.55
CA ALA A 340 -6.87 2.86 34.95
C ALA A 340 -8.09 2.34 35.75
N SER A 341 -9.20 2.03 35.07
CA SER A 341 -10.42 1.48 35.67
C SER A 341 -10.43 -0.05 35.82
N VAL A 342 -9.54 -0.75 35.12
CA VAL A 342 -9.31 -2.16 35.33
C VAL A 342 -8.52 -2.33 36.61
N GLU A 343 -9.20 -2.59 37.73
CA GLU A 343 -8.55 -2.99 38.97
C GLU A 343 -7.61 -4.15 38.68
N LYS A 344 -6.30 -3.92 38.96
CA LYS A 344 -5.30 -4.99 38.87
C LYS A 344 -5.79 -6.16 39.71
N PRO A 345 -5.93 -7.38 39.18
CA PRO A 345 -6.28 -8.51 40.00
C PRO A 345 -5.26 -8.61 41.14
N LYS A 346 -5.72 -8.43 42.38
CA LYS A 346 -4.91 -8.68 43.57
C LYS A 346 -4.66 -10.16 43.62
N PHE A 347 -3.54 -10.62 43.09
CA PHE A 347 -3.04 -11.94 43.35
C PHE A 347 -2.68 -11.99 44.84
N HIS A 348 -3.56 -12.54 45.68
CA HIS A 348 -3.21 -12.97 47.03
C HIS A 348 -2.34 -14.22 46.84
N CYS A 349 -1.06 -14.06 46.90
CA CYS A 349 -0.15 -15.17 47.17
C CYS A 349 -0.23 -15.41 48.68
N GLU A 350 -1.10 -16.34 49.10
CA GLU A 350 -0.94 -16.97 50.42
C GLU A 350 0.36 -17.75 50.37
N ALA A 351 1.34 -17.28 51.13
CA ALA A 351 2.56 -18.03 51.38
C ALA A 351 2.19 -19.29 52.18
N VAL A 352 2.15 -20.41 51.52
CA VAL A 352 2.09 -21.71 52.18
C VAL A 352 3.42 -21.91 52.90
N PRO A 353 3.47 -22.01 54.25
CA PRO A 353 4.73 -22.27 54.93
C PRO A 353 5.17 -23.70 54.60
N LEU A 354 6.30 -23.82 53.87
CA LEU A 354 7.01 -25.06 53.70
C LEU A 354 7.55 -25.46 55.09
N SER A 355 6.88 -26.39 55.73
CA SER A 355 7.41 -27.11 56.91
C SER A 355 8.59 -27.96 56.46
N VAL A 356 9.81 -27.51 56.80
CA VAL A 356 11.03 -28.29 56.68
C VAL A 356 10.99 -29.40 57.70
N GLY A 357 10.58 -30.58 57.27
CA GLY A 357 10.74 -31.80 58.05
C GLY A 357 12.19 -32.17 58.16
N THR A 358 12.71 -32.23 59.39
CA THR A 358 14.03 -32.77 59.72
C THR A 358 14.14 -34.21 59.28
N PRO A 359 15.22 -34.60 58.56
CA PRO A 359 15.47 -36.03 58.27
C PRO A 359 16.05 -36.76 59.47
N ALA A 360 15.39 -37.86 59.82
CA ALA A 360 15.93 -38.82 60.78
C ALA A 360 17.19 -39.53 60.27
N SER A 361 18.12 -39.67 61.20
CA SER A 361 19.40 -40.37 61.06
C SER A 361 19.29 -41.81 60.57
N GLY A 362 20.22 -42.28 59.75
CA GLY A 362 20.45 -43.72 59.58
C GLY A 362 21.38 -44.11 58.43
N ALA A 363 22.68 -44.26 58.78
CA ALA A 363 23.68 -45.20 58.29
C ALA A 363 24.34 -45.00 56.90
N PRO A 364 25.61 -45.43 56.78
CA PRO A 364 26.58 -44.89 55.89
C PRO A 364 26.81 -45.73 54.61
N TYR A 365 27.13 -45.12 53.52
CA TYR A 365 27.76 -45.81 52.38
C TYR A 365 29.10 -45.18 52.05
N THR A 366 30.06 -46.07 51.97
CA THR A 366 31.51 -45.91 51.87
C THR A 366 31.96 -45.26 50.57
N ALA A 367 32.96 -44.42 50.71
CA ALA A 367 33.74 -43.82 49.69
C ALA A 367 34.59 -44.83 48.88
N HIS A 368 34.74 -44.58 47.57
CA HIS A 368 35.93 -44.97 46.86
C HIS A 368 36.55 -43.74 46.18
N THR A 369 37.71 -43.46 46.68
CA THR A 369 38.74 -42.53 46.27
C THR A 369 39.35 -42.89 44.91
N SER A 370 39.60 -41.89 44.08
CA SER A 370 40.91 -41.80 43.36
C SER A 370 41.07 -40.36 42.79
N ALA A 371 41.98 -39.63 43.40
CA ALA A 371 42.67 -38.48 42.79
C ALA A 371 43.93 -39.02 42.03
N PRO A 372 44.50 -38.27 41.08
CA PRO A 372 45.64 -37.44 41.43
C PRO A 372 45.64 -36.05 40.76
N ALA A 373 46.00 -35.06 41.50
CA ALA A 373 47.30 -34.38 41.71
C ALA A 373 47.76 -33.40 40.64
N ASN A 374 47.84 -32.12 41.12
CA ASN A 374 48.83 -31.09 40.78
C ASN A 374 48.63 -30.23 39.50
N THR A 375 48.19 -28.99 39.72
CA THR A 375 48.94 -27.84 39.24
C THR A 375 48.62 -26.60 40.12
N PRO A 376 49.54 -25.63 40.29
CA PRO A 376 49.54 -24.71 41.41
C PRO A 376 48.64 -23.47 41.16
N ALA A 377 48.01 -23.03 42.25
CA ALA A 377 47.26 -21.80 42.33
C ALA A 377 48.18 -20.57 42.17
N ASN A 378 47.91 -19.76 41.21
CA ASN A 378 48.50 -18.42 41.10
C ASN A 378 47.47 -17.40 41.61
N ASN A 379 47.68 -17.00 42.88
CA ASN A 379 46.94 -15.95 43.53
C ASN A 379 47.35 -14.59 42.95
N TYR A 380 46.51 -13.99 42.12
CA TYR A 380 46.45 -12.54 41.94
C TYR A 380 45.10 -12.03 42.44
N ALA A 381 45.07 -11.61 43.68
CA ALA A 381 44.03 -10.81 44.27
C ALA A 381 44.10 -9.40 43.66
N LEU A 382 43.12 -9.02 42.84
CA LEU A 382 42.92 -7.63 42.46
C LEU A 382 42.33 -6.88 43.65
N PRO A 383 42.81 -5.66 43.97
CA PRO A 383 42.25 -4.85 45.04
C PRO A 383 40.82 -4.37 44.71
N PRO A 384 39.93 -4.17 45.71
CA PRO A 384 38.57 -3.74 45.48
C PRO A 384 38.54 -2.31 44.93
N VAL A 385 37.95 -2.16 43.74
CA VAL A 385 37.67 -0.88 43.13
C VAL A 385 36.53 -0.23 43.91
N ARG A 386 36.83 0.86 44.63
CA ARG A 386 35.82 1.72 45.22
C ARG A 386 35.09 2.46 44.09
N PRO A 387 33.76 2.59 44.14
CA PRO A 387 33.04 3.42 43.18
C PRO A 387 33.40 4.90 43.47
N GLN A 388 34.12 5.53 42.56
CA GLN A 388 34.26 6.99 42.55
C GLN A 388 32.99 7.59 42.00
N THR A 389 32.30 8.32 42.81
CA THR A 389 31.23 9.23 42.38
C THR A 389 31.86 10.31 41.51
N VAL A 390 31.59 10.25 40.23
CA VAL A 390 31.92 11.34 39.31
C VAL A 390 30.82 12.40 39.40
N HIS A 391 31.03 13.39 40.26
CA HIS A 391 30.39 14.67 40.10
C HIS A 391 31.45 15.59 39.47
N GLU A 392 31.28 15.82 38.17
CA GLU A 392 31.61 17.07 37.49
C GLU A 392 31.08 16.95 36.04
N ALA A 393 29.87 17.48 35.86
CA ALA A 393 29.33 17.71 34.54
C ALA A 393 30.12 18.85 33.90
N VAL A 394 31.00 18.52 32.98
CA VAL A 394 31.57 19.52 32.06
C VAL A 394 30.44 20.00 31.17
N GLN A 395 29.94 21.21 31.45
CA GLN A 395 29.02 21.92 30.57
C GLN A 395 29.73 22.26 29.27
N TRP A 396 29.58 21.43 28.26
CA TRP A 396 29.82 21.81 26.87
C TRP A 396 28.75 22.83 26.48
N ARG A 397 29.09 24.11 26.39
CA ARG A 397 28.30 25.10 25.66
C ARG A 397 28.38 24.74 24.17
N GLY A 398 27.50 23.85 23.72
CA GLY A 398 27.30 23.56 22.31
C GLY A 398 26.75 24.78 21.59
N GLN A 399 27.57 25.47 20.82
CA GLN A 399 27.07 26.31 19.77
C GLN A 399 26.27 25.39 18.82
N ARG A 400 24.96 25.65 18.72
CA ARG A 400 24.14 25.00 17.68
C ARG A 400 24.73 25.39 16.33
N ILE A 401 25.33 24.44 15.64
CA ILE A 401 25.74 24.60 14.26
C ILE A 401 24.43 24.62 13.43
N ASP A 402 24.12 25.77 12.87
CA ASP A 402 23.02 25.91 11.94
C ASP A 402 23.39 25.19 10.64
N LEU A 403 22.91 23.96 10.47
CA LEU A 403 23.14 23.12 9.31
C LEU A 403 22.65 23.78 8.00
N ARG A 404 21.68 24.70 8.07
CA ARG A 404 21.24 25.48 6.89
C ARG A 404 22.31 26.48 6.43
N ALA A 405 22.95 27.17 7.36
CA ALA A 405 24.03 28.11 7.05
C ALA A 405 25.31 27.41 6.56
N ALA A 406 25.49 26.14 6.91
CA ALA A 406 26.60 25.32 6.39
C ALA A 406 26.31 24.82 4.96
N GLN A 407 25.06 24.50 4.62
CA GLN A 407 24.64 24.09 3.28
C GLN A 407 24.69 25.25 2.27
N ASP A 408 24.30 26.47 2.67
CA ASP A 408 24.36 27.66 1.79
C ASP A 408 25.80 28.08 1.47
N ARG A 409 26.76 27.78 2.35
CA ARG A 409 28.20 28.06 2.11
C ARG A 409 28.88 27.05 1.18
N MET A 410 28.27 25.90 0.93
CA MET A 410 28.82 24.86 0.03
C MET A 410 28.28 24.93 -1.41
N GLY A 411 27.45 25.93 -1.76
CA GLY A 411 27.07 26.21 -3.14
C GLY A 411 26.30 25.06 -3.83
N ILE A 412 25.55 24.26 -3.09
CA ILE A 412 24.72 23.19 -3.68
C ILE A 412 23.41 23.82 -4.16
N GLU A 413 23.37 24.16 -5.44
CA GLU A 413 22.16 24.63 -6.11
C GLU A 413 21.09 23.54 -6.15
N ARG A 414 19.89 23.89 -5.67
CA ARG A 414 18.67 23.08 -5.80
C ARG A 414 18.11 23.19 -7.22
N SER A 415 18.68 22.48 -8.17
CA SER A 415 18.03 22.24 -9.46
C SER A 415 18.15 20.77 -9.85
N ALA A 416 16.99 20.17 -10.18
CA ALA A 416 16.82 18.89 -10.86
C ALA A 416 16.86 17.60 -10.02
N GLU A 417 15.95 17.46 -9.05
CA GLU A 417 15.71 16.15 -8.40
C GLU A 417 14.69 15.25 -9.13
N ARG A 418 14.32 15.52 -10.36
CA ARG A 418 13.35 14.68 -11.12
C ARG A 418 13.83 14.03 -12.40
N GLU A 419 14.99 14.38 -12.92
CA GLU A 419 15.54 13.75 -14.15
C GLU A 419 16.69 12.75 -13.89
N THR A 420 17.11 12.56 -12.65
CA THR A 420 18.30 11.77 -12.31
C THR A 420 18.05 10.29 -12.04
N PHE A 421 16.80 9.82 -11.87
CA PHE A 421 16.55 8.39 -11.61
C PHE A 421 16.80 7.50 -12.83
N ALA A 422 16.51 7.96 -14.04
CA ALA A 422 16.80 7.19 -15.26
C ALA A 422 18.27 7.34 -15.69
N ALA A 423 18.91 8.48 -15.41
CA ALA A 423 20.32 8.71 -15.71
C ALA A 423 21.27 8.03 -14.72
N ALA A 424 20.86 7.86 -13.46
CA ALA A 424 21.65 7.14 -12.46
C ALA A 424 21.71 5.63 -12.75
N GLN A 425 20.67 5.02 -13.32
CA GLN A 425 20.72 3.62 -13.77
C GLN A 425 21.65 3.43 -14.97
N THR A 426 21.76 4.41 -15.86
CA THR A 426 22.68 4.34 -17.03
C THR A 426 24.12 4.70 -16.65
N ALA A 427 24.32 5.57 -15.66
CA ALA A 427 25.65 5.91 -15.14
C ALA A 427 26.23 4.82 -14.21
N ALA A 428 25.40 4.05 -13.54
CA ALA A 428 25.83 2.88 -12.74
C ALA A 428 26.36 1.73 -13.60
N LEU A 429 26.02 1.70 -14.90
CA LEU A 429 26.54 0.72 -15.87
C LEU A 429 27.92 1.12 -16.45
N SER A 430 28.42 2.32 -16.16
CA SER A 430 29.74 2.82 -16.60
C SER A 430 30.69 3.20 -15.47
N ALA A 431 30.31 2.96 -14.20
CA ALA A 431 31.25 3.04 -13.09
C ALA A 431 32.21 1.85 -13.19
N GLU A 432 33.47 2.13 -13.40
CA GLU A 432 34.57 1.15 -13.21
C GLU A 432 34.31 0.38 -11.93
N SER A 433 34.42 -0.94 -11.99
CA SER A 433 34.29 -1.85 -10.85
C SER A 433 35.29 -1.43 -9.78
N VAL A 434 34.87 -0.60 -8.85
CA VAL A 434 35.64 -0.28 -7.66
C VAL A 434 35.61 -1.52 -6.79
N GLU A 435 36.62 -2.36 -6.92
CA GLU A 435 36.78 -3.51 -6.03
C GLU A 435 37.13 -3.02 -4.62
N ILE A 436 36.55 -3.66 -3.60
CA ILE A 436 36.95 -3.43 -2.22
C ILE A 436 38.35 -4.02 -2.05
N GLU A 437 39.38 -3.17 -1.96
CA GLU A 437 40.76 -3.57 -1.85
C GLU A 437 41.04 -4.20 -0.45
N GLY A 438 41.34 -5.47 -0.43
CA GLY A 438 41.78 -6.20 0.77
C GLY A 438 40.65 -6.57 1.73
N ASN A 439 41.02 -7.12 2.88
CA ASN A 439 40.10 -7.49 3.94
C ASN A 439 39.67 -6.24 4.72
N LEU A 440 38.37 -6.08 4.94
CA LEU A 440 37.82 -5.06 5.82
C LEU A 440 37.88 -5.55 7.27
N LEU A 441 38.68 -4.88 8.09
CA LEU A 441 38.80 -5.19 9.51
C LEU A 441 37.84 -4.28 10.30
N PRO A 442 36.82 -4.81 11.00
CA PRO A 442 35.91 -3.99 11.80
C PRO A 442 36.68 -3.39 12.99
N ILE A 443 36.50 -2.08 13.19
CA ILE A 443 37.00 -1.33 14.33
C ILE A 443 35.95 -1.28 15.44
N GLY A 444 34.69 -1.17 15.07
CA GLY A 444 33.55 -1.11 15.97
C GLY A 444 32.28 -0.65 15.29
N GLN A 445 31.21 -0.51 16.09
CA GLN A 445 29.90 -0.10 15.66
C GLN A 445 29.55 1.28 16.26
N VAL A 446 28.93 2.14 15.48
CA VAL A 446 28.48 3.47 15.89
C VAL A 446 26.97 3.53 15.76
N ASP A 447 26.30 4.03 16.82
CA ASP A 447 24.84 4.17 16.90
C ASP A 447 24.08 2.86 16.60
N LEU A 448 24.71 1.69 16.90
CA LEU A 448 24.17 0.37 16.61
C LEU A 448 23.63 0.23 15.16
N THR A 449 24.16 1.03 14.25
CA THR A 449 23.69 1.15 12.86
C THR A 449 24.83 1.10 11.86
N TYR A 450 25.96 1.73 12.18
CA TYR A 450 27.08 1.87 11.25
C TYR A 450 28.29 1.10 11.73
N ILE A 451 28.85 0.24 10.90
CA ILE A 451 30.11 -0.45 11.15
C ILE A 451 31.24 0.42 10.64
N ILE A 452 32.20 0.72 11.50
CA ILE A 452 33.46 1.35 11.13
C ILE A 452 34.47 0.26 10.87
N ALA A 453 35.04 0.23 9.66
CA ALA A 453 36.02 -0.74 9.25
C ALA A 453 37.22 -0.06 8.58
N GLN A 454 38.37 -0.72 8.60
CA GLN A 454 39.57 -0.26 7.92
C GLN A 454 40.08 -1.32 6.96
N SER A 455 40.71 -0.89 5.88
CA SER A 455 41.63 -1.65 5.03
C SER A 455 42.98 -0.97 5.06
N ALA A 456 43.97 -1.51 4.37
CA ALA A 456 45.38 -1.07 4.45
C ALA A 456 45.60 0.45 4.35
N GLN A 457 44.79 1.18 3.61
CA GLN A 457 44.96 2.63 3.37
C GLN A 457 43.63 3.42 3.38
N SER A 458 42.52 2.81 3.76
CA SER A 458 41.20 3.48 3.68
C SER A 458 40.35 3.17 4.90
N LEU A 459 39.54 4.16 5.29
CA LEU A 459 38.48 4.02 6.30
C LEU A 459 37.16 3.77 5.58
N TYR A 460 36.38 2.84 6.08
CA TYR A 460 35.08 2.50 5.57
C TYR A 460 34.01 2.70 6.64
N ILE A 461 32.89 3.29 6.23
CA ILE A 461 31.67 3.36 7.03
C ILE A 461 30.62 2.55 6.29
N VAL A 462 30.11 1.50 6.93
CA VAL A 462 29.17 0.55 6.32
C VAL A 462 27.86 0.61 7.08
N ASP A 463 26.76 0.86 6.37
CA ASP A 463 25.40 0.74 6.92
C ASP A 463 25.07 -0.75 7.03
N GLN A 464 24.94 -1.26 8.27
CA GLN A 464 24.74 -2.70 8.53
C GLN A 464 23.44 -3.23 7.92
N HIS A 465 22.38 -2.44 7.94
CA HIS A 465 21.08 -2.82 7.36
C HIS A 465 21.18 -2.90 5.84
N ALA A 466 21.63 -1.82 5.19
CA ALA A 466 21.76 -1.76 3.74
C ALA A 466 22.75 -2.82 3.19
N ALA A 467 23.82 -3.11 3.93
CA ALA A 467 24.79 -4.15 3.60
C ALA A 467 24.16 -5.55 3.65
N HIS A 468 23.46 -5.88 4.75
CA HIS A 468 22.82 -7.18 4.90
C HIS A 468 21.65 -7.37 3.92
N GLU A 469 20.88 -6.30 3.65
CA GLU A 469 19.85 -6.27 2.61
C GLU A 469 20.45 -6.64 1.22
N ARG A 470 21.61 -6.10 0.87
CA ARG A 470 22.30 -6.43 -0.38
C ARG A 470 22.73 -7.89 -0.44
N ILE A 471 23.33 -8.40 0.62
CA ILE A 471 23.77 -9.80 0.72
C ILE A 471 22.58 -10.75 0.55
N LEU A 472 21.50 -10.51 1.27
CA LEU A 472 20.29 -11.35 1.21
C LEU A 472 19.62 -11.30 -0.17
N PHE A 473 19.54 -10.11 -0.76
CA PHE A 473 18.98 -9.94 -2.11
C PHE A 473 19.75 -10.77 -3.14
N ASP A 474 21.08 -10.72 -3.13
CA ASP A 474 21.90 -11.48 -4.07
C ASP A 474 21.82 -12.99 -3.79
N ARG A 475 21.77 -13.40 -2.51
CA ARG A 475 21.57 -14.79 -2.09
C ARG A 475 20.23 -15.34 -2.60
N PHE A 476 19.12 -14.64 -2.37
CA PHE A 476 17.78 -15.05 -2.80
C PHE A 476 17.64 -15.02 -4.33
N SER A 477 18.25 -14.05 -4.99
CA SER A 477 18.24 -13.94 -6.46
C SER A 477 18.98 -15.09 -7.15
N ALA A 478 20.01 -15.64 -6.53
CA ALA A 478 20.77 -16.75 -7.06
C ALA A 478 20.03 -18.10 -6.98
N GLN A 479 18.97 -18.21 -6.17
CA GLN A 479 18.20 -19.43 -5.99
C GLN A 479 17.18 -19.60 -7.13
N ALA A 480 17.53 -20.40 -8.13
CA ALA A 480 16.69 -20.60 -9.33
C ALA A 480 15.38 -21.34 -9.01
N ASP A 481 15.41 -22.31 -8.12
CA ASP A 481 14.28 -23.20 -7.78
C ASP A 481 13.33 -22.64 -6.71
N GLY A 482 13.62 -21.48 -6.16
CA GLY A 482 12.83 -20.83 -5.10
C GLY A 482 13.60 -20.69 -3.79
N ILE A 483 13.11 -19.84 -2.90
CA ILE A 483 13.70 -19.57 -1.59
C ILE A 483 13.37 -20.73 -0.65
N PRO A 484 14.33 -21.28 0.10
CA PRO A 484 14.09 -22.37 1.04
C PRO A 484 13.03 -21.98 2.08
N SER A 485 12.01 -22.80 2.22
CA SER A 485 10.95 -22.66 3.21
C SER A 485 11.12 -23.64 4.37
N GLN A 486 10.51 -23.31 5.49
CA GLN A 486 10.36 -24.18 6.64
C GLN A 486 8.90 -24.43 6.94
N GLN A 487 8.54 -25.67 7.25
CA GLN A 487 7.17 -26.03 7.66
C GLN A 487 6.85 -25.44 9.04
N MET A 488 5.65 -24.88 9.14
CA MET A 488 5.12 -24.37 10.40
C MET A 488 4.49 -25.51 11.20
N LEU A 489 4.87 -25.67 12.47
CA LEU A 489 4.26 -26.65 13.39
C LEU A 489 2.78 -26.30 13.69
N VAL A 490 2.48 -25.02 13.76
CA VAL A 490 1.11 -24.49 13.90
C VAL A 490 0.86 -23.59 12.72
N HIS A 491 -0.08 -23.98 11.87
CA HIS A 491 -0.44 -23.20 10.70
C HIS A 491 -1.18 -21.93 11.11
N ALA A 492 -0.82 -20.79 10.54
CA ALA A 492 -1.50 -19.52 10.73
C ALA A 492 -2.65 -19.39 9.70
N ILE A 493 -3.81 -18.95 10.15
CA ILE A 493 -4.91 -18.53 9.26
C ILE A 493 -4.76 -17.02 9.06
N LEU A 494 -4.51 -16.59 7.83
CA LEU A 494 -4.33 -15.21 7.46
C LEU A 494 -5.58 -14.74 6.71
N SER A 495 -6.15 -13.61 7.12
CA SER A 495 -7.28 -12.98 6.45
C SER A 495 -6.78 -11.79 5.62
N PHE A 496 -7.17 -11.76 4.36
CA PHE A 496 -6.78 -10.72 3.42
C PHE A 496 -7.99 -9.92 2.93
N ASP A 497 -7.78 -8.69 2.47
CA ASP A 497 -8.84 -7.96 1.78
C ASP A 497 -9.11 -8.57 0.40
N ALA A 498 -10.22 -8.15 -0.23
CA ALA A 498 -10.65 -8.69 -1.51
C ALA A 498 -9.60 -8.54 -2.63
N ARG A 499 -8.81 -7.46 -2.59
CA ARG A 499 -7.76 -7.16 -3.55
C ARG A 499 -6.51 -8.00 -3.28
N GLU A 500 -6.10 -8.08 -2.01
CA GLU A 500 -4.96 -8.90 -1.57
C GLU A 500 -5.20 -10.37 -1.91
N ALA A 501 -6.40 -10.89 -1.60
CA ALA A 501 -6.80 -12.27 -1.92
C ALA A 501 -6.75 -12.56 -3.43
N GLN A 502 -7.25 -11.63 -4.24
CA GLN A 502 -7.17 -11.73 -5.70
C GLN A 502 -5.72 -11.80 -6.19
N TYR A 503 -4.83 -10.95 -5.66
CA TYR A 503 -3.41 -10.95 -6.03
C TYR A 503 -2.71 -12.25 -5.63
N ILE A 504 -3.04 -12.81 -4.45
CA ILE A 504 -2.51 -14.11 -4.01
C ILE A 504 -2.91 -15.22 -4.99
N ASP A 505 -4.20 -15.32 -5.33
CA ASP A 505 -4.70 -16.35 -6.25
C ASP A 505 -4.04 -16.26 -7.63
N GLU A 506 -3.87 -15.05 -8.16
CA GLU A 506 -3.30 -14.82 -9.48
C GLU A 506 -1.77 -15.01 -9.52
N ASN A 507 -1.11 -14.95 -8.37
CA ASN A 507 0.35 -15.05 -8.24
C ASN A 507 0.79 -16.16 -7.27
N ALA A 508 -0.04 -17.20 -7.06
CA ALA A 508 0.26 -18.28 -6.12
C ALA A 508 1.64 -18.91 -6.37
N GLU A 509 1.98 -19.19 -7.63
CA GLU A 509 3.30 -19.73 -8.01
C GLU A 509 4.47 -18.80 -7.62
N LEU A 510 4.25 -17.48 -7.62
CA LEU A 510 5.26 -16.52 -7.16
C LEU A 510 5.47 -16.61 -5.65
N PHE A 511 4.38 -16.71 -4.86
CA PHE A 511 4.47 -16.87 -3.41
C PHE A 511 5.17 -18.19 -3.04
N ASP A 512 4.87 -19.29 -3.73
CA ASP A 512 5.57 -20.57 -3.55
C ASP A 512 7.08 -20.42 -3.81
N ARG A 513 7.47 -19.73 -4.89
CA ARG A 513 8.87 -19.45 -5.21
C ARG A 513 9.55 -18.50 -4.23
N LEU A 514 8.78 -17.65 -3.56
CA LEU A 514 9.27 -16.80 -2.47
C LEU A 514 9.33 -17.54 -1.13
N GLY A 515 8.92 -18.82 -1.08
CA GLY A 515 8.94 -19.67 0.10
C GLY A 515 7.72 -19.54 1.01
N PHE A 516 6.65 -18.87 0.56
CA PHE A 516 5.38 -18.81 1.27
C PHE A 516 4.38 -19.78 0.64
N HIS A 517 4.03 -20.85 1.34
CA HIS A 517 3.00 -21.76 0.86
C HIS A 517 1.65 -21.41 1.49
N LEU A 518 0.73 -20.91 0.65
CA LEU A 518 -0.58 -20.38 1.04
C LEU A 518 -1.68 -21.28 0.48
N GLU A 519 -2.39 -21.99 1.35
CA GLU A 519 -3.54 -22.83 0.99
C GLU A 519 -4.86 -22.08 1.23
N PRO A 520 -5.80 -22.02 0.26
CA PRO A 520 -7.12 -21.43 0.50
C PRO A 520 -7.84 -22.12 1.66
N ALA A 521 -8.31 -21.35 2.65
CA ALA A 521 -9.06 -21.83 3.82
C ALA A 521 -10.47 -21.26 3.89
N GLY A 522 -10.79 -20.22 3.11
CA GLY A 522 -12.09 -19.55 3.02
C GLY A 522 -12.14 -18.62 1.81
N GLU A 523 -13.15 -17.76 1.71
CA GLU A 523 -13.29 -16.82 0.59
C GLU A 523 -12.11 -15.83 0.48
N ARG A 524 -11.58 -15.40 1.64
CA ARG A 524 -10.47 -14.43 1.76
C ARG A 524 -9.49 -14.87 2.85
N GLU A 525 -9.53 -16.13 3.24
CA GLU A 525 -8.68 -16.72 4.26
C GLU A 525 -7.73 -17.73 3.63
N TYR A 526 -6.49 -17.67 4.02
CA TYR A 526 -5.42 -18.55 3.56
C TYR A 526 -4.71 -19.15 4.76
N ARG A 527 -4.43 -20.43 4.67
CA ARG A 527 -3.59 -21.14 5.64
C ARG A 527 -2.14 -21.04 5.19
N LEU A 528 -1.30 -20.40 5.99
CA LEU A 528 0.14 -20.40 5.79
C LEU A 528 0.70 -21.69 6.40
N THR A 529 1.21 -22.58 5.55
CA THR A 529 1.77 -23.88 5.93
C THR A 529 3.29 -23.86 5.95
N GLU A 530 3.92 -23.04 5.10
CA GLU A 530 5.38 -22.88 5.05
C GLU A 530 5.73 -21.39 4.91
N ALA A 531 6.84 -20.99 5.51
CA ALA A 531 7.40 -19.65 5.40
C ALA A 531 8.93 -19.72 5.17
N PRO A 532 9.54 -18.68 4.54
CA PRO A 532 10.99 -18.63 4.35
C PRO A 532 11.75 -18.79 5.67
N ALA A 533 12.83 -19.58 5.65
CA ALA A 533 13.62 -19.86 6.86
C ALA A 533 14.31 -18.62 7.46
N ASP A 534 14.60 -17.62 6.61
CA ASP A 534 15.27 -16.37 7.00
C ASP A 534 14.31 -15.29 7.53
N ILE A 535 12.98 -15.55 7.56
CA ILE A 535 11.97 -14.61 8.04
C ILE A 535 11.39 -15.10 9.36
N PRO A 536 11.36 -14.26 10.41
CA PRO A 536 10.68 -14.59 11.65
C PRO A 536 9.19 -14.88 11.41
N LEU A 537 8.65 -15.93 12.03
CA LEU A 537 7.28 -16.39 11.81
C LEU A 537 6.23 -15.34 12.18
N ASP A 538 6.50 -14.50 13.17
CA ASP A 538 5.68 -13.37 13.58
C ASP A 538 5.71 -12.19 12.59
N GLU A 539 6.70 -12.12 11.71
CA GLU A 539 6.79 -11.14 10.63
C GLU A 539 6.31 -11.70 9.26
N ALA A 540 5.96 -12.97 9.17
CA ALA A 540 5.59 -13.62 7.90
C ALA A 540 4.35 -12.98 7.26
N GLU A 541 3.29 -12.70 8.03
CA GLU A 541 2.08 -12.03 7.55
C GLU A 541 2.38 -10.63 7.02
N ASP A 542 3.11 -9.82 7.78
CA ASP A 542 3.50 -8.48 7.39
C ASP A 542 4.36 -8.49 6.13
N THR A 543 5.25 -9.48 5.99
CA THR A 543 6.08 -9.66 4.80
C THR A 543 5.24 -9.98 3.57
N ILE A 544 4.27 -10.90 3.68
CA ILE A 544 3.33 -11.21 2.59
C ILE A 544 2.58 -9.94 2.16
N ARG A 545 2.08 -9.16 3.10
CA ARG A 545 1.36 -7.90 2.81
C ARG A 545 2.24 -6.87 2.12
N GLU A 546 3.51 -6.73 2.52
CA GLU A 546 4.46 -5.82 1.85
C GLU A 546 4.83 -6.30 0.44
N VAL A 547 4.97 -7.61 0.24
CA VAL A 547 5.15 -8.20 -1.10
C VAL A 547 3.95 -7.86 -1.98
N LEU A 548 2.71 -8.06 -1.47
CA LEU A 548 1.48 -7.72 -2.21
C LEU A 548 1.43 -6.24 -2.63
N VAL A 549 1.87 -5.34 -1.76
CA VAL A 549 1.94 -3.91 -2.08
C VAL A 549 2.99 -3.63 -3.15
N SER A 550 4.18 -4.20 -3.01
CA SER A 550 5.26 -4.05 -4.00
C SER A 550 4.84 -4.55 -5.39
N LEU A 551 4.05 -5.63 -5.43
CA LEU A 551 3.47 -6.17 -6.66
C LEU A 551 2.40 -5.23 -7.24
N GLY A 552 1.57 -4.62 -6.38
CA GLY A 552 0.51 -3.69 -6.78
C GLY A 552 1.02 -2.39 -7.39
N ASP A 553 2.19 -1.90 -6.98
CA ASP A 553 2.81 -0.67 -7.49
C ASP A 553 3.51 -0.85 -8.84
N LEU A 554 3.83 -2.08 -9.21
CA LEU A 554 4.52 -2.43 -10.46
C LEU A 554 3.54 -2.56 -11.64
N HIS A 555 3.07 -1.45 -12.15
CA HIS A 555 2.01 -1.34 -13.17
C HIS A 555 2.31 -1.90 -14.58
N ALA A 556 3.31 -2.70 -14.83
CA ALA A 556 3.57 -3.43 -16.09
C ALA A 556 4.78 -4.34 -15.99
N ALA A 557 4.95 -4.99 -14.86
CA ALA A 557 6.13 -5.80 -14.63
C ALA A 557 6.01 -7.17 -15.31
N THR A 558 7.12 -7.61 -15.88
CA THR A 558 7.29 -9.00 -16.30
C THR A 558 7.34 -9.90 -15.03
N PRO A 559 7.04 -11.21 -15.14
CA PRO A 559 7.19 -12.13 -14.01
C PRO A 559 8.58 -12.05 -13.33
N ALA A 560 9.63 -11.76 -14.10
CA ALA A 560 10.97 -11.56 -13.57
C ALA A 560 11.07 -10.30 -12.68
N ASN A 561 10.45 -9.20 -13.08
CA ASN A 561 10.44 -7.96 -12.29
C ASN A 561 9.59 -8.12 -11.01
N LEU A 562 8.49 -8.85 -11.08
CA LEU A 562 7.66 -9.17 -9.91
C LEU A 562 8.46 -10.01 -8.89
N ARG A 563 9.18 -11.04 -9.38
CA ARG A 563 10.08 -11.84 -8.53
C ARG A 563 11.16 -10.98 -7.88
N GLN A 564 11.82 -10.10 -8.63
CA GLN A 564 12.84 -9.21 -8.07
C GLN A 564 12.31 -8.26 -7.00
N ALA A 565 11.11 -7.71 -7.21
CA ALA A 565 10.47 -6.86 -6.20
C ALA A 565 10.10 -7.64 -4.92
N GLY A 566 9.55 -8.85 -5.07
CA GLY A 566 9.28 -9.74 -3.95
C GLY A 566 10.57 -10.07 -3.16
N ILE A 567 11.64 -10.44 -3.86
CA ILE A 567 12.95 -10.72 -3.25
C ILE A 567 13.52 -9.49 -2.54
N ALA A 568 13.40 -8.29 -3.12
CA ALA A 568 13.88 -7.06 -2.49
C ALA A 568 13.13 -6.77 -1.17
N THR A 569 11.80 -6.95 -1.17
CA THR A 569 10.99 -6.81 0.03
C THR A 569 11.39 -7.82 1.12
N MET A 570 11.59 -9.08 0.74
CA MET A 570 12.02 -10.13 1.66
C MET A 570 13.41 -9.87 2.23
N ALA A 571 14.37 -9.45 1.38
CA ALA A 571 15.72 -9.10 1.81
C ALA A 571 15.72 -7.96 2.83
N CYS A 572 14.87 -6.93 2.63
CA CYS A 572 14.71 -5.84 3.57
C CYS A 572 14.13 -6.30 4.92
N ARG A 573 13.17 -7.24 4.90
CA ARG A 573 12.57 -7.77 6.13
C ARG A 573 13.50 -8.69 6.91
N ALA A 574 14.22 -9.55 6.23
CA ALA A 574 15.18 -10.48 6.82
C ALA A 574 16.51 -9.82 7.24
N ALA A 575 16.77 -8.57 6.79
CA ALA A 575 18.02 -7.88 7.11
C ALA A 575 18.09 -7.45 8.58
N ILE A 576 19.34 -7.44 9.10
CA ILE A 576 19.69 -6.88 10.42
C ILE A 576 19.11 -5.48 10.55
N LYS A 577 18.42 -5.19 11.64
CA LYS A 577 17.73 -3.90 11.80
C LYS A 577 18.68 -2.83 12.39
N ALA A 578 18.40 -1.56 12.09
CA ALA A 578 19.08 -0.46 12.78
C ALA A 578 18.77 -0.53 14.29
N GLY A 579 19.80 -0.32 15.12
CA GLY A 579 19.70 -0.46 16.57
C GLY A 579 20.04 -1.84 17.11
N GLU A 580 20.40 -2.80 16.25
CA GLU A 580 20.85 -4.14 16.65
C GLU A 580 22.37 -4.16 16.88
N GLU A 581 22.78 -4.63 18.05
CA GLU A 581 24.19 -4.73 18.42
C GLU A 581 24.83 -5.96 17.76
N LEU A 582 25.93 -5.74 17.05
CA LEU A 582 26.73 -6.80 16.43
C LEU A 582 28.04 -6.99 17.18
N ASN A 583 28.38 -8.24 17.47
CA ASN A 583 29.70 -8.54 17.95
C ASN A 583 30.77 -8.52 16.81
N VAL A 584 32.05 -8.45 17.18
CA VAL A 584 33.13 -8.33 16.19
C VAL A 584 33.08 -9.45 15.13
N ARG A 585 32.75 -10.67 15.54
CA ARG A 585 32.67 -11.80 14.62
C ARG A 585 31.52 -11.69 13.62
N GLN A 586 30.38 -11.19 14.06
CA GLN A 586 29.25 -10.93 13.16
C GLN A 586 29.55 -9.79 12.17
N MET A 587 30.23 -8.74 12.63
CA MET A 587 30.71 -7.67 11.74
C MET A 587 31.72 -8.20 10.71
N GLU A 588 32.67 -9.05 11.10
CA GLU A 588 33.62 -9.68 10.17
C GLU A 588 32.91 -10.50 9.09
N ILE A 589 31.92 -11.33 9.47
CA ILE A 589 31.16 -12.16 8.54
C ILE A 589 30.38 -11.26 7.57
N LEU A 590 29.66 -10.25 8.07
CA LEU A 590 28.88 -9.32 7.25
C LEU A 590 29.77 -8.60 6.22
N LEU A 591 30.92 -8.11 6.64
CA LEU A 591 31.86 -7.40 5.76
C LEU A 591 32.48 -8.32 4.71
N ASP A 592 32.79 -9.58 5.08
CA ASP A 592 33.31 -10.56 4.14
C ASP A 592 32.26 -11.00 3.11
N GLU A 593 31.02 -11.28 3.54
CA GLU A 593 29.90 -11.59 2.64
C GLU A 593 29.61 -10.43 1.68
N LEU A 594 29.56 -9.18 2.19
CA LEU A 594 29.30 -8.00 1.38
C LEU A 594 30.34 -7.83 0.26
N ARG A 595 31.61 -8.07 0.56
CA ARG A 595 32.69 -7.98 -0.42
C ARG A 595 32.51 -8.95 -1.59
N HIS A 596 31.89 -10.09 -1.36
CA HIS A 596 31.66 -11.12 -2.37
C HIS A 596 30.36 -10.90 -3.18
N THR A 597 29.58 -9.86 -2.88
CA THR A 597 28.40 -9.51 -3.67
C THR A 597 28.79 -8.81 -4.98
N PRO A 598 28.00 -8.98 -6.07
CA PRO A 598 28.28 -8.33 -7.36
C PRO A 598 28.22 -6.79 -7.30
N PHE A 599 27.43 -6.21 -6.40
CA PHE A 599 27.23 -4.77 -6.27
C PHE A 599 27.32 -4.30 -4.81
N PRO A 600 28.49 -4.34 -4.18
CA PRO A 600 28.64 -4.13 -2.73
C PRO A 600 28.36 -2.68 -2.28
N PHE A 601 28.32 -1.70 -3.20
CA PHE A 601 28.20 -0.27 -2.86
C PHE A 601 26.77 0.25 -2.82
N THR A 602 25.78 -0.52 -3.25
CA THR A 602 24.37 -0.10 -3.30
C THR A 602 23.44 -1.23 -2.88
N CYS A 603 22.45 -0.94 -2.04
CA CYS A 603 21.39 -1.88 -1.72
C CYS A 603 20.36 -1.96 -2.87
N PRO A 604 19.44 -2.95 -2.87
CA PRO A 604 18.41 -3.09 -3.90
C PRO A 604 17.51 -1.86 -4.07
N HIS A 605 17.37 -1.04 -3.03
CA HIS A 605 16.60 0.20 -3.03
C HIS A 605 17.40 1.45 -3.45
N GLY A 606 18.66 1.26 -3.90
CA GLY A 606 19.53 2.34 -4.38
C GLY A 606 20.21 3.17 -3.30
N ARG A 607 20.17 2.73 -2.01
CA ARG A 607 20.89 3.40 -0.93
C ARG A 607 22.36 2.98 -0.94
N PRO A 608 23.32 3.88 -0.65
CA PRO A 608 24.70 3.49 -0.49
C PRO A 608 24.87 2.56 0.72
N THR A 609 25.57 1.45 0.53
CA THR A 609 25.90 0.48 1.58
C THR A 609 27.21 0.81 2.26
N ILE A 610 28.17 1.37 1.49
CA ILE A 610 29.53 1.64 1.93
C ILE A 610 29.93 3.05 1.53
N LEU A 611 30.52 3.80 2.47
CA LEU A 611 31.28 5.01 2.22
C LEU A 611 32.75 4.73 2.44
N ARG A 612 33.61 5.07 1.47
CA ARG A 612 35.08 4.93 1.53
C ARG A 612 35.71 6.30 1.66
N PHE A 613 36.69 6.40 2.56
CA PHE A 613 37.55 7.57 2.71
C PHE A 613 39.00 7.11 2.64
N ASP A 614 39.71 7.52 1.60
CA ASP A 614 41.15 7.26 1.52
C ASP A 614 41.97 8.21 2.39
N THR A 615 43.27 7.96 2.51
CA THR A 615 44.18 8.79 3.32
C THR A 615 44.23 10.23 2.83
N HIS A 616 44.06 10.46 1.51
CA HIS A 616 44.05 11.79 0.93
C HIS A 616 42.74 12.54 1.26
N ASP A 617 41.61 11.87 1.20
CA ASP A 617 40.30 12.42 1.59
C ASP A 617 40.30 12.84 3.06
N LEU A 618 40.83 11.97 3.92
CA LEU A 618 40.99 12.25 5.35
C LEU A 618 41.92 13.48 5.57
N ALA A 619 43.07 13.51 4.89
CA ALA A 619 43.99 14.64 4.99
C ALA A 619 43.34 15.96 4.54
N LYS A 620 42.52 15.90 3.48
CA LYS A 620 41.73 17.03 2.97
C LYS A 620 40.70 17.53 3.98
N MET A 621 39.95 16.58 4.59
CA MET A 621 38.96 16.89 5.62
C MET A 621 39.59 17.57 6.85
N PHE A 622 40.78 17.10 7.26
CA PHE A 622 41.53 17.70 8.37
C PHE A 622 42.38 18.92 7.96
N LYS A 623 42.23 19.43 6.72
CA LYS A 623 43.00 20.55 6.15
C LYS A 623 44.53 20.35 6.26
N ARG A 624 44.99 19.11 6.15
CA ARG A 624 46.43 18.74 6.16
C ARG A 624 47.05 18.69 4.76
N THR A 625 46.37 19.20 3.74
CA THR A 625 46.90 19.32 2.36
C THR A 625 47.91 20.46 2.31
N GLY A 626 49.20 20.16 2.37
CA GLY A 626 50.29 21.16 2.33
C GLY A 626 51.60 20.71 2.99
N PHE A 627 51.62 19.62 3.72
CA PHE A 627 52.88 19.03 4.21
C PHE A 627 53.18 17.79 3.37
N GLY A 628 54.13 17.90 2.42
CA GLY A 628 54.63 16.76 1.69
C GLY A 628 55.23 15.75 2.68
N LEU A 629 54.83 14.48 2.52
CA LEU A 629 55.57 13.34 3.01
C LEU A 629 56.70 13.02 2.00
#